data_ab5721725d48eb9a57e4dbd1c7111494
#
_entry.id   ab5721725d48eb9a57e4dbd1c7111494
#
_cell.length_a   1.000
_cell.length_b   1.000
_cell.length_c   1.000
_cell.angle_alpha   90.00
_cell.angle_beta   90.00
_cell.angle_gamma   90.00
#
_symmetry.space_group_name_H-M   'P 1'
#
loop_
_entity.id
_entity.type
_entity.pdbx_description
1 polymer ?
#
loop_
_entity_poly.entity_id
_entity_poly.type
_entity_poly.pdbx_seq_one_letter_code
_entity_poly.pdbx_strand_id
1 'polypeptide(L)'
;MKKTIAMFLALCMIFALCACGGTDQQGTGQPASAGTAADPSSTDAVTADPAEREYVIEVLRLSNDGGDFGGPNPFRHSTRGPGSTKMRHVFDSLLQEGPDNYIPWLAETWSISDDNLVYTFTLHKDALWHDSEPVTANDVAFSIDYYAKNPNNGGNLFTADSSIIDHYEVTDDYTIVIYAARALSTNTGNIGTLPIIPKHIWENVDDPYNYDGDDKYIGCGMYKLVSYDSATGSYQFEANESYYGHKPAAHYIDYVPTSDNILAFENGDIAMTDVSADLYDAYAARDDIAMIPKNDEMGYRLMLNMDKVPAMQDVEVRAAIYKALDRNKMVDSVFQGLGHVASAGYVPQTNPFYSDDVVKYDYDAEAAKEVLVPLGLKLRFVIGQDTPAEATLAELVKMDLEAVGVEVTVESYDVPTRDSMATSGDYDILLTYHGGWNAEPVSMLSAIYAGTPGKSKWVTYGYSNDELVSLIGSIPGIFDSSELKDAYNKAQLIISEDIPQLPLITQVSYAMYRPAEYNCWQACFNSTQFANCRLSYTSDFEF
;
A
#
# COMPACT_ATOMS: atom_id res chain seq x y z
N MET A 1 -14.91 31.48 44.53
CA MET A 1 -16.17 32.19 44.27
C MET A 1 -16.78 31.57 43.03
N LYS A 2 -17.68 30.68 43.21
CA LYS A 2 -19.14 30.81 43.04
C LYS A 2 -19.47 31.08 41.57
N LYS A 3 -19.95 30.03 40.84
CA LYS A 3 -21.37 29.71 40.57
C LYS A 3 -21.84 30.45 39.32
N THR A 4 -22.57 29.92 38.33
CA THR A 4 -23.75 29.04 38.29
C THR A 4 -24.03 28.74 36.81
N ILE A 5 -24.27 27.50 36.34
CA ILE A 5 -25.50 26.74 36.20
C ILE A 5 -26.57 27.43 35.33
N ALA A 6 -26.97 26.78 34.25
CA ALA A 6 -28.28 26.25 33.88
C ALA A 6 -28.31 26.05 32.35
N MET A 7 -28.47 24.89 31.75
CA MET A 7 -29.62 24.00 31.70
C MET A 7 -30.92 24.66 31.21
N PHE A 8 -31.32 24.36 29.97
CA PHE A 8 -32.74 24.14 29.64
C PHE A 8 -32.89 23.12 28.50
N LEU A 9 -33.59 22.08 28.84
CA LEU A 9 -34.22 21.05 28.02
C LEU A 9 -35.60 21.53 27.56
N ALA A 10 -36.11 20.79 26.60
CA ALA A 10 -37.51 20.51 26.25
C ALA A 10 -37.93 21.05 24.88
N LEU A 11 -38.18 20.19 23.96
CA LEU A 11 -39.37 19.36 23.73
C LEU A 11 -40.57 20.18 23.21
N CYS A 12 -40.94 19.92 21.95
CA CYS A 12 -42.35 19.73 21.59
C CYS A 12 -42.48 19.13 20.17
N MET A 13 -42.90 17.87 20.14
CA MET A 13 -43.68 17.31 19.03
C MET A 13 -45.05 17.99 19.04
N ILE A 14 -45.70 18.15 17.87
CA ILE A 14 -47.14 17.93 17.70
C ILE A 14 -47.44 17.76 16.19
N PHE A 15 -48.17 16.72 15.91
CA PHE A 15 -48.88 16.29 14.69
C PHE A 15 -49.89 17.36 14.21
N ALA A 16 -50.15 17.36 12.89
CA ALA A 16 -51.51 17.48 12.38
C ALA A 16 -51.62 16.94 10.95
N LEU A 17 -52.30 15.83 10.85
CA LEU A 17 -53.01 15.38 9.63
C LEU A 17 -54.21 16.33 9.39
N CYS A 18 -54.46 16.60 8.14
CA CYS A 18 -55.83 16.69 7.64
C CYS A 18 -55.90 16.53 6.13
N ALA A 19 -56.86 15.78 5.77
CA ALA A 19 -57.23 15.16 4.52
C ALA A 19 -58.28 15.97 3.75
N CYS A 20 -58.48 15.54 2.50
CA CYS A 20 -59.70 15.52 1.71
C CYS A 20 -60.13 16.71 0.87
N GLY A 21 -60.51 16.32 -0.33
CA GLY A 21 -61.54 16.92 -1.21
C GLY A 21 -61.00 17.31 -2.56
N GLY A 22 -61.24 16.64 -3.54
CA GLY A 22 -61.97 16.07 -4.60
C GLY A 22 -62.78 17.08 -5.40
N THR A 23 -62.65 17.08 -6.73
CA THR A 23 -63.77 16.95 -7.69
C THR A 23 -63.27 17.15 -9.13
N ASP A 24 -63.78 16.24 -9.97
CA ASP A 24 -63.85 16.09 -11.39
C ASP A 24 -63.92 17.35 -12.28
N GLN A 25 -63.32 17.26 -13.50
CA GLN A 25 -64.14 17.25 -14.69
C GLN A 25 -63.37 16.84 -15.97
N GLN A 26 -64.09 16.08 -16.76
CA GLN A 26 -63.85 15.43 -18.05
C GLN A 26 -63.51 16.38 -19.20
N GLY A 27 -62.81 15.81 -20.18
CA GLY A 27 -62.67 16.38 -21.51
C GLY A 27 -62.01 15.41 -22.50
N THR A 28 -62.79 14.56 -23.02
CA THR A 28 -62.83 13.74 -24.28
C THR A 28 -61.83 14.09 -25.39
N GLY A 29 -61.28 13.01 -25.99
CA GLY A 29 -60.69 13.05 -27.33
C GLY A 29 -59.81 11.82 -27.65
N GLN A 30 -60.41 10.82 -28.30
CA GLN A 30 -59.80 9.62 -28.91
C GLN A 30 -59.85 9.79 -30.45
N PRO A 31 -59.25 8.90 -31.28
CA PRO A 31 -58.06 8.05 -31.26
C PRO A 31 -57.26 8.14 -32.60
N ALA A 32 -56.15 7.48 -32.70
CA ALA A 32 -55.59 6.74 -33.87
C ALA A 32 -54.08 6.65 -33.70
N SER A 33 -53.32 5.62 -34.00
CA SER A 33 -53.51 4.38 -34.73
C SER A 33 -52.35 3.45 -34.40
N ALA A 34 -52.56 2.16 -34.54
CA ALA A 34 -51.58 1.09 -34.35
C ALA A 34 -50.41 1.20 -35.33
N GLY A 35 -49.19 0.97 -34.81
CA GLY A 35 -47.97 0.73 -35.58
C GLY A 35 -47.20 -0.41 -34.94
N THR A 36 -47.28 -1.53 -35.58
CA THR A 36 -46.54 -2.80 -35.59
C THR A 36 -45.29 -2.94 -34.72
N ALA A 37 -45.29 -4.05 -33.97
CA ALA A 37 -44.12 -4.65 -33.33
C ALA A 37 -43.03 -4.93 -34.38
N ALA A 38 -41.79 -4.54 -34.05
CA ALA A 38 -40.60 -4.96 -34.76
C ALA A 38 -39.86 -6.03 -33.95
N ASP A 39 -39.53 -7.07 -34.67
CA ASP A 39 -38.83 -8.31 -34.32
C ASP A 39 -37.41 -8.01 -33.79
N PRO A 40 -36.92 -8.64 -32.69
CA PRO A 40 -35.54 -8.50 -32.22
C PRO A 40 -34.68 -9.61 -32.82
N SER A 41 -34.21 -9.44 -34.06
CA SER A 41 -33.11 -10.26 -34.58
C SER A 41 -32.37 -9.52 -35.68
N SER A 42 -31.38 -8.72 -35.30
CA SER A 42 -30.25 -8.42 -36.16
C SER A 42 -29.05 -8.10 -35.27
N THR A 43 -28.24 -9.14 -35.00
CA THR A 43 -26.85 -9.00 -34.54
C THR A 43 -26.02 -8.55 -35.73
N ASP A 44 -25.92 -7.26 -35.93
CA ASP A 44 -24.83 -6.67 -36.70
C ASP A 44 -23.71 -6.39 -35.74
N ALA A 45 -22.67 -7.25 -35.75
CA ALA A 45 -21.40 -6.98 -35.15
C ALA A 45 -20.76 -5.78 -35.87
N VAL A 46 -20.92 -4.61 -35.29
CA VAL A 46 -20.17 -3.43 -35.72
C VAL A 46 -18.72 -3.68 -35.25
N THR A 47 -17.86 -3.99 -36.21
CA THR A 47 -16.41 -3.94 -36.00
C THR A 47 -16.03 -2.47 -35.87
N ALA A 48 -16.03 -1.93 -34.67
CA ALA A 48 -15.49 -0.60 -34.36
C ALA A 48 -14.00 -0.58 -34.66
N ASP A 49 -13.57 0.50 -35.30
CA ASP A 49 -12.15 0.84 -35.51
C ASP A 49 -11.44 0.81 -34.14
N PRO A 50 -10.21 0.25 -34.00
CA PRO A 50 -9.43 0.30 -32.75
C PRO A 50 -9.26 1.71 -32.17
N ALA A 51 -9.45 2.76 -32.96
CA ALA A 51 -9.41 4.16 -32.53
C ALA A 51 -10.66 4.65 -31.76
N GLU A 52 -11.79 3.91 -31.83
CA GLU A 52 -13.08 4.29 -31.21
C GLU A 52 -13.50 3.31 -30.11
N ARG A 53 -12.57 2.76 -29.33
CA ARG A 53 -12.96 1.95 -28.18
C ARG A 53 -13.55 2.85 -27.11
N GLU A 54 -14.82 2.67 -26.86
CA GLU A 54 -15.59 3.15 -25.72
C GLU A 54 -14.90 2.70 -24.40
N TYR A 55 -14.95 3.52 -23.34
CA TYR A 55 -14.44 3.14 -22.02
C TYR A 55 -15.14 1.88 -21.52
N VAL A 56 -14.45 1.06 -20.72
CA VAL A 56 -15.03 -0.13 -20.07
C VAL A 56 -16.14 0.29 -19.09
N ILE A 57 -15.92 1.42 -18.41
CA ILE A 57 -16.91 2.01 -17.51
C ILE A 57 -16.88 3.54 -17.61
N GLU A 58 -18.04 4.18 -17.53
CA GLU A 58 -18.14 5.64 -17.57
C GLU A 58 -17.55 6.28 -16.29
N VAL A 59 -17.88 5.75 -15.12
CA VAL A 59 -17.36 6.24 -13.84
C VAL A 59 -16.94 5.08 -12.96
N LEU A 60 -15.66 4.95 -12.71
CA LEU A 60 -15.11 3.99 -11.75
C LEU A 60 -15.04 4.66 -10.37
N ARG A 61 -15.91 4.22 -9.45
CA ARG A 61 -15.94 4.74 -8.08
C ARG A 61 -15.20 3.83 -7.14
N LEU A 62 -14.30 4.42 -6.34
CA LEU A 62 -13.49 3.75 -5.34
C LEU A 62 -13.67 4.40 -3.97
N SER A 63 -13.56 3.62 -2.92
CA SER A 63 -13.55 4.14 -1.55
C SER A 63 -12.31 5.02 -1.30
N ASN A 64 -12.50 6.07 -0.51
CA ASN A 64 -11.43 6.87 0.07
C ASN A 64 -11.60 6.95 1.59
N ASP A 65 -11.75 5.80 2.23
CA ASP A 65 -11.98 5.64 3.67
C ASP A 65 -10.81 6.10 4.56
N GLY A 66 -9.61 6.18 3.99
CA GLY A 66 -8.43 6.72 4.68
C GLY A 66 -8.40 8.25 4.80
N GLY A 67 -9.41 8.95 4.29
CA GLY A 67 -9.52 10.41 4.34
C GLY A 67 -8.68 11.13 3.29
N ASP A 68 -8.12 12.29 3.65
CA ASP A 68 -7.30 13.09 2.75
C ASP A 68 -5.89 12.47 2.55
N PHE A 69 -5.56 12.14 1.30
CA PHE A 69 -4.22 11.66 0.91
C PHE A 69 -3.34 12.76 0.31
N GLY A 70 -3.70 14.01 0.49
CA GLY A 70 -2.97 15.18 -0.02
C GLY A 70 -3.22 15.46 -1.50
N GLY A 71 -2.76 16.62 -1.96
CA GLY A 71 -2.87 16.99 -3.36
C GLY A 71 -2.05 16.05 -4.26
N PRO A 72 -2.60 15.57 -5.39
CA PRO A 72 -1.97 14.55 -6.22
C PRO A 72 -0.82 15.11 -7.07
N ASN A 73 0.24 15.60 -6.42
CA ASN A 73 1.50 15.98 -7.05
C ASN A 73 2.69 15.42 -6.24
N PRO A 74 3.91 15.35 -6.82
CA PRO A 74 5.07 14.72 -6.20
C PRO A 74 5.50 15.28 -4.84
N PHE A 75 5.09 16.48 -4.46
CA PHE A 75 5.52 17.16 -3.23
C PHE A 75 4.47 17.15 -2.12
N ARG A 76 3.20 16.91 -2.45
CA ARG A 76 2.07 17.10 -1.51
C ARG A 76 1.23 15.86 -1.27
N HIS A 77 1.40 14.80 -2.08
CA HIS A 77 0.67 13.56 -1.88
C HIS A 77 1.16 12.80 -0.63
N SER A 78 0.29 12.02 -0.03
CA SER A 78 0.69 11.04 0.98
C SER A 78 1.49 9.91 0.33
N THR A 79 2.58 9.46 0.96
CA THR A 79 3.40 8.33 0.48
C THR A 79 2.75 6.97 0.69
N ARG A 80 1.59 6.90 1.35
CA ARG A 80 0.79 5.67 1.43
C ARG A 80 0.27 5.29 0.05
N GLY A 81 0.11 3.98 -0.21
CA GLY A 81 -0.27 3.45 -1.52
C GLY A 81 -1.40 4.22 -2.23
N PRO A 82 -2.57 4.49 -1.60
CA PRO A 82 -3.64 5.26 -2.24
C PRO A 82 -3.25 6.69 -2.65
N GLY A 83 -2.40 7.37 -1.88
CA GLY A 83 -1.91 8.71 -2.22
C GLY A 83 -0.96 8.68 -3.40
N SER A 84 -0.03 7.73 -3.43
CA SER A 84 0.89 7.52 -4.55
C SER A 84 0.14 7.20 -5.84
N THR A 85 -0.92 6.37 -5.78
CA THR A 85 -1.75 6.02 -6.95
C THR A 85 -2.44 7.26 -7.52
N LYS A 86 -3.04 8.09 -6.67
CA LYS A 86 -3.69 9.35 -7.10
C LYS A 86 -2.69 10.30 -7.78
N MET A 87 -1.48 10.41 -7.24
CA MET A 87 -0.41 11.19 -7.85
C MET A 87 0.00 10.61 -9.22
N ARG A 88 0.15 9.28 -9.31
CA ARG A 88 0.53 8.58 -10.55
C ARG A 88 -0.56 8.60 -11.63
N HIS A 89 -1.82 8.88 -11.32
CA HIS A 89 -2.82 9.16 -12.35
C HIS A 89 -2.47 10.39 -13.17
N VAL A 90 -1.83 11.38 -12.53
CA VAL A 90 -1.51 12.70 -13.11
C VAL A 90 -0.08 12.77 -13.63
N PHE A 91 0.90 12.20 -12.91
CA PHE A 91 2.32 12.28 -13.24
C PHE A 91 2.86 10.91 -13.60
N ASP A 92 3.36 10.79 -14.83
CA ASP A 92 4.02 9.57 -15.28
C ASP A 92 5.48 9.50 -14.83
N SER A 93 6.00 8.29 -14.88
CA SER A 93 7.40 7.95 -14.69
C SER A 93 7.95 7.25 -15.94
N LEU A 94 9.26 7.10 -16.04
CA LEU A 94 9.89 6.43 -17.19
C LEU A 94 9.42 4.98 -17.35
N LEU A 95 9.32 4.26 -16.22
CA LEU A 95 8.88 2.89 -16.12
C LEU A 95 7.68 2.77 -15.20
N GLN A 96 6.92 1.70 -15.36
CA GLN A 96 5.83 1.28 -14.47
C GLN A 96 6.13 -0.12 -13.92
N GLU A 97 5.65 -0.40 -12.73
CA GLU A 97 5.61 -1.75 -12.17
C GLU A 97 4.64 -2.61 -12.98
N GLY A 98 5.15 -3.63 -13.63
CA GLY A 98 4.39 -4.62 -14.35
C GLY A 98 4.02 -5.83 -13.49
N PRO A 99 3.53 -6.92 -14.07
CA PRO A 99 3.20 -8.14 -13.34
C PRO A 99 4.41 -8.80 -12.67
N ASP A 100 5.51 -8.92 -13.40
CA ASP A 100 6.70 -9.64 -12.95
C ASP A 100 7.96 -8.76 -12.86
N ASN A 101 7.96 -7.59 -13.50
CA ASN A 101 9.10 -6.68 -13.57
C ASN A 101 8.65 -5.27 -13.95
N TYR A 102 9.61 -4.34 -14.05
CA TYR A 102 9.36 -3.01 -14.60
C TYR A 102 9.14 -3.08 -16.12
N ILE A 103 8.15 -2.35 -16.58
CA ILE A 103 7.78 -2.23 -18.00
C ILE A 103 7.96 -0.79 -18.49
N PRO A 104 8.19 -0.59 -19.80
CA PRO A 104 8.19 0.74 -20.40
C PRO A 104 6.90 1.49 -20.10
N TRP A 105 6.98 2.84 -19.85
CA TRP A 105 5.82 3.67 -19.63
C TRP A 105 5.97 5.00 -20.37
N LEU A 106 6.49 6.09 -19.74
CA LEU A 106 6.85 7.30 -20.48
C LEU A 106 8.04 7.02 -21.41
N ALA A 107 8.93 6.14 -21.03
CA ALA A 107 9.92 5.59 -21.95
C ALA A 107 9.25 4.55 -22.86
N GLU A 108 9.35 4.71 -24.18
CA GLU A 108 8.97 3.72 -25.19
C GLU A 108 9.92 2.51 -25.14
N THR A 109 11.21 2.78 -24.94
CA THR A 109 12.24 1.75 -24.79
C THR A 109 13.25 2.12 -23.71
N TRP A 110 13.85 1.10 -23.12
CA TRP A 110 14.93 1.27 -22.16
C TRP A 110 15.93 0.12 -22.17
N SER A 111 17.13 0.38 -21.67
CA SER A 111 18.15 -0.65 -21.51
C SER A 111 19.08 -0.33 -20.35
N ILE A 112 19.73 -1.38 -19.81
CA ILE A 112 20.76 -1.29 -18.79
C ILE A 112 22.05 -1.90 -19.36
N SER A 113 23.19 -1.30 -19.03
CA SER A 113 24.50 -1.86 -19.36
C SER A 113 24.80 -3.13 -18.56
N ASP A 114 25.70 -3.98 -19.06
CA ASP A 114 26.06 -5.25 -18.42
C ASP A 114 26.61 -5.09 -16.99
N ASP A 115 27.20 -3.93 -16.67
CA ASP A 115 27.71 -3.58 -15.34
C ASP A 115 26.66 -2.94 -14.43
N ASN A 116 25.41 -2.82 -14.90
CA ASN A 116 24.27 -2.22 -14.18
C ASN A 116 24.50 -0.76 -13.74
N LEU A 117 25.34 -0.03 -14.43
CA LEU A 117 25.64 1.37 -14.10
C LEU A 117 25.02 2.38 -15.06
N VAL A 118 24.69 1.99 -16.30
CA VAL A 118 24.21 2.92 -17.34
C VAL A 118 22.79 2.55 -17.75
N TYR A 119 21.86 3.46 -17.60
CA TYR A 119 20.45 3.33 -17.93
C TYR A 119 20.14 4.26 -19.10
N THR A 120 19.68 3.71 -20.23
CA THR A 120 19.28 4.50 -21.39
C THR A 120 17.78 4.42 -21.57
N PHE A 121 17.12 5.56 -21.67
CA PHE A 121 15.67 5.69 -21.88
C PHE A 121 15.40 6.49 -23.15
N THR A 122 14.52 5.98 -24.02
CA THR A 122 13.98 6.72 -25.16
C THR A 122 12.49 6.95 -24.91
N LEU A 123 12.07 8.21 -24.91
CA LEU A 123 10.69 8.61 -24.58
C LEU A 123 9.75 8.45 -25.78
N HIS A 124 8.44 8.30 -25.50
CA HIS A 124 7.40 8.46 -26.48
C HIS A 124 7.42 9.87 -27.07
N LYS A 125 7.54 9.97 -28.40
CA LYS A 125 7.68 11.27 -29.10
C LYS A 125 6.36 12.05 -29.20
N ASP A 126 5.25 11.38 -28.99
CA ASP A 126 3.88 11.92 -28.99
C ASP A 126 3.37 12.19 -27.57
N ALA A 127 4.21 11.99 -26.54
CA ALA A 127 3.86 12.32 -25.18
C ALA A 127 3.72 13.84 -24.99
N LEU A 128 2.55 14.23 -24.45
CA LEU A 128 2.20 15.62 -24.17
C LEU A 128 1.88 15.81 -22.69
N TRP A 129 2.25 16.96 -22.16
CA TRP A 129 1.71 17.46 -20.90
C TRP A 129 0.21 17.74 -21.02
N HIS A 130 -0.52 17.80 -19.91
CA HIS A 130 -1.96 18.07 -19.90
C HIS A 130 -2.35 19.43 -20.49
N ASP A 131 -1.41 20.35 -20.61
CA ASP A 131 -1.54 21.66 -21.27
C ASP A 131 -1.12 21.64 -22.75
N SER A 132 -0.79 20.46 -23.28
CA SER A 132 -0.43 20.20 -24.68
C SER A 132 0.99 20.59 -25.07
N GLU A 133 1.85 20.98 -24.14
CA GLU A 133 3.29 21.11 -24.41
C GLU A 133 3.95 19.72 -24.54
N PRO A 134 4.98 19.54 -25.38
CA PRO A 134 5.64 18.25 -25.56
C PRO A 134 6.45 17.85 -24.33
N VAL A 135 6.42 16.55 -23.99
CA VAL A 135 7.32 15.97 -22.98
C VAL A 135 8.65 15.62 -23.63
N THR A 136 9.76 16.05 -23.02
CA THR A 136 11.11 15.85 -23.56
C THR A 136 12.08 15.27 -22.54
N ALA A 137 13.22 14.78 -23.01
CA ALA A 137 14.32 14.33 -22.15
C ALA A 137 14.86 15.45 -21.23
N ASN A 138 14.65 16.73 -21.61
CA ASN A 138 15.00 17.87 -20.76
C ASN A 138 14.10 17.98 -19.53
N ASP A 139 12.85 17.48 -19.58
CA ASP A 139 11.95 17.43 -18.41
C ASP A 139 12.42 16.34 -17.44
N VAL A 140 12.91 15.21 -17.96
CA VAL A 140 13.52 14.16 -17.14
C VAL A 140 14.77 14.67 -16.43
N ALA A 141 15.68 15.28 -17.17
CA ALA A 141 16.90 15.89 -16.63
C ALA A 141 16.58 16.95 -15.56
N PHE A 142 15.62 17.84 -15.87
CA PHE A 142 15.14 18.84 -14.93
C PHE A 142 14.55 18.19 -13.66
N SER A 143 13.74 17.14 -13.80
CA SER A 143 13.14 16.45 -12.66
C SER A 143 14.21 15.90 -11.71
N ILE A 144 15.27 15.29 -12.25
CA ILE A 144 16.40 14.79 -11.45
C ILE A 144 17.06 15.94 -10.67
N ASP A 145 17.41 17.03 -11.35
CA ASP A 145 18.07 18.18 -10.73
C ASP A 145 17.18 18.90 -9.71
N TYR A 146 15.89 18.98 -10.01
CA TYR A 146 14.93 19.65 -9.14
C TYR A 146 14.70 18.86 -7.86
N TYR A 147 14.57 17.53 -7.95
CA TYR A 147 14.44 16.65 -6.78
C TYR A 147 15.71 16.54 -5.94
N ALA A 148 16.89 16.77 -6.53
CA ALA A 148 18.13 16.87 -5.76
C ALA A 148 18.13 18.07 -4.80
N LYS A 149 17.43 19.16 -5.16
CA LYS A 149 17.29 20.37 -4.33
C LYS A 149 16.04 20.31 -3.44
N ASN A 150 14.98 19.71 -3.95
CA ASN A 150 13.65 19.66 -3.35
C ASN A 150 13.16 18.19 -3.34
N PRO A 151 13.58 17.37 -2.36
CA PRO A 151 13.18 15.96 -2.33
C PRO A 151 11.67 15.79 -2.40
N ASN A 152 11.20 14.97 -3.35
CA ASN A 152 9.79 14.66 -3.48
C ASN A 152 9.34 13.64 -2.43
N ASN A 153 8.03 13.59 -2.17
CA ASN A 153 7.46 12.60 -1.28
C ASN A 153 7.61 11.20 -1.90
N GLY A 154 8.18 10.25 -1.13
CA GLY A 154 8.38 8.87 -1.57
C GLY A 154 9.53 8.64 -2.56
N GLY A 155 10.28 9.68 -2.92
CA GLY A 155 11.44 9.55 -3.80
C GLY A 155 12.67 9.00 -3.07
N ASN A 156 13.37 8.07 -3.71
CA ASN A 156 14.54 7.38 -3.14
C ASN A 156 15.85 7.66 -3.93
N LEU A 157 15.86 8.66 -4.82
CA LEU A 157 17.07 9.00 -5.60
C LEU A 157 18.17 9.62 -4.76
N PHE A 158 17.79 10.27 -3.66
CA PHE A 158 18.70 11.03 -2.81
C PHE A 158 18.52 10.59 -1.37
N THR A 159 19.55 9.97 -0.82
CA THR A 159 19.67 9.77 0.62
C THR A 159 20.43 10.96 1.23
N ALA A 160 20.35 11.14 2.56
CA ALA A 160 21.04 12.25 3.23
C ALA A 160 22.56 12.31 2.94
N ASP A 161 23.16 11.18 2.58
CA ASP A 161 24.61 11.04 2.45
C ASP A 161 25.06 10.64 1.03
N SER A 162 24.16 10.31 0.08
CA SER A 162 24.56 9.88 -1.26
C SER A 162 23.44 9.99 -2.29
N SER A 163 23.79 10.40 -3.51
CA SER A 163 22.94 10.27 -4.69
C SER A 163 23.03 8.85 -5.27
N ILE A 164 21.91 8.34 -5.81
CA ILE A 164 21.89 7.13 -6.61
C ILE A 164 22.42 7.42 -8.02
N ILE A 165 22.18 8.62 -8.52
CA ILE A 165 22.64 9.09 -9.83
C ILE A 165 23.97 9.83 -9.66
N ASP A 166 24.98 9.43 -10.43
CA ASP A 166 26.25 10.13 -10.55
C ASP A 166 26.10 11.35 -11.48
N HIS A 167 25.67 11.12 -12.70
CA HIS A 167 25.36 12.15 -13.69
C HIS A 167 24.38 11.62 -14.75
N TYR A 168 23.98 12.47 -15.67
CA TYR A 168 23.17 12.09 -16.84
C TYR A 168 23.60 12.87 -18.08
N GLU A 169 23.22 12.36 -19.28
CA GLU A 169 23.42 12.99 -20.57
C GLU A 169 22.11 13.00 -21.37
N VAL A 170 21.65 14.17 -21.79
CA VAL A 170 20.58 14.32 -22.76
C VAL A 170 21.19 14.25 -24.15
N THR A 171 20.97 13.17 -24.88
CA THR A 171 21.58 12.93 -26.19
C THR A 171 20.80 13.54 -27.34
N ASP A 172 19.48 13.62 -27.19
CA ASP A 172 18.54 14.32 -28.08
C ASP A 172 17.24 14.64 -27.30
N ASP A 173 16.25 15.25 -27.97
CA ASP A 173 15.00 15.69 -27.33
C ASP A 173 14.21 14.58 -26.65
N TYR A 174 14.45 13.31 -26.99
CA TYR A 174 13.70 12.16 -26.49
C TYR A 174 14.57 11.07 -25.86
N THR A 175 15.90 11.26 -25.80
CA THR A 175 16.80 10.24 -25.27
C THR A 175 17.65 10.81 -24.13
N ILE A 176 17.62 10.13 -22.99
CA ILE A 176 18.46 10.41 -21.83
C ILE A 176 19.22 9.15 -21.41
N VAL A 177 20.50 9.36 -21.07
CA VAL A 177 21.38 8.34 -20.49
C VAL A 177 21.68 8.74 -19.04
N ILE A 178 21.38 7.87 -18.09
CA ILE A 178 21.56 8.11 -16.66
C ILE A 178 22.64 7.15 -16.14
N TYR A 179 23.63 7.70 -15.48
CA TYR A 179 24.76 6.97 -14.88
C TYR A 179 24.52 6.84 -13.38
N ALA A 180 24.39 5.60 -12.89
CA ALA A 180 24.23 5.32 -11.47
C ALA A 180 25.58 5.41 -10.75
N ALA A 181 25.58 5.97 -9.55
CA ALA A 181 26.79 6.08 -8.72
C ALA A 181 27.30 4.70 -8.24
N ARG A 182 26.43 3.73 -8.15
CA ARG A 182 26.73 2.33 -7.80
C ARG A 182 25.72 1.39 -8.47
N ALA A 183 26.17 0.19 -8.81
CA ALA A 183 25.30 -0.87 -9.29
C ALA A 183 24.50 -1.45 -8.11
N LEU A 184 23.18 -1.24 -8.10
CA LEU A 184 22.24 -1.78 -7.11
C LEU A 184 20.98 -2.28 -7.81
N SER A 185 20.43 -3.42 -7.39
CA SER A 185 19.19 -4.00 -7.94
C SER A 185 18.01 -3.03 -7.84
N THR A 186 17.99 -2.21 -6.78
CA THR A 186 16.95 -1.21 -6.55
C THR A 186 17.01 0.01 -7.47
N ASN A 187 18.10 0.21 -8.22
CA ASN A 187 18.26 1.39 -9.07
C ASN A 187 17.21 1.47 -10.17
N THR A 188 16.85 0.33 -10.78
CA THR A 188 15.82 0.30 -11.83
C THR A 188 14.51 0.88 -11.34
N GLY A 189 14.06 0.47 -10.14
CA GLY A 189 12.86 1.02 -9.54
C GLY A 189 13.02 2.49 -9.18
N ASN A 190 14.08 2.84 -8.48
CA ASN A 190 14.28 4.21 -7.99
C ASN A 190 14.42 5.23 -9.14
N ILE A 191 15.12 4.88 -10.21
CA ILE A 191 15.30 5.75 -11.38
C ILE A 191 14.05 5.70 -12.26
N GLY A 192 13.55 4.49 -12.56
CA GLY A 192 12.48 4.28 -13.52
C GLY A 192 11.12 4.78 -13.04
N THR A 193 10.81 4.71 -11.75
CA THR A 193 9.51 5.13 -11.21
C THR A 193 9.49 6.56 -10.66
N LEU A 194 10.54 7.36 -10.92
CA LEU A 194 10.57 8.77 -10.57
C LEU A 194 9.45 9.52 -11.31
N PRO A 195 8.53 10.22 -10.63
CA PRO A 195 7.54 11.05 -11.31
C PRO A 195 8.22 12.17 -12.08
N ILE A 196 7.91 12.29 -13.37
CA ILE A 196 8.48 13.37 -14.20
C ILE A 196 7.60 14.61 -14.10
N ILE A 197 8.22 15.79 -13.94
CA ILE A 197 7.53 17.07 -13.78
C ILE A 197 7.85 18.03 -14.93
N PRO A 198 6.87 18.86 -15.36
CA PRO A 198 7.06 19.79 -16.48
C PRO A 198 8.03 20.93 -16.10
N LYS A 199 9.16 20.98 -16.80
CA LYS A 199 10.18 22.01 -16.58
C LYS A 199 9.61 23.41 -16.71
N HIS A 200 8.80 23.68 -17.75
CA HIS A 200 8.25 25.00 -18.04
C HIS A 200 7.38 25.59 -16.91
N ILE A 201 6.87 24.73 -16.02
CA ILE A 201 6.13 25.15 -14.82
C ILE A 201 7.05 25.24 -13.61
N TRP A 202 7.73 24.14 -13.30
CA TRP A 202 8.43 23.99 -12.02
C TRP A 202 9.78 24.73 -11.98
N GLU A 203 10.38 25.14 -13.12
CA GLU A 203 11.63 25.91 -13.12
C GLU A 203 11.50 27.29 -12.45
N ASN A 204 10.27 27.80 -12.32
CA ASN A 204 9.97 29.09 -11.70
C ASN A 204 9.42 28.95 -10.27
N VAL A 205 9.42 27.73 -9.70
CA VAL A 205 8.89 27.44 -8.36
C VAL A 205 10.04 27.18 -7.39
N ASP A 206 10.28 28.11 -6.48
CA ASP A 206 11.34 27.98 -5.48
C ASP A 206 10.95 27.10 -4.28
N ASP A 207 9.67 27.05 -3.91
CA ASP A 207 9.14 26.25 -2.79
C ASP A 207 8.00 25.36 -3.28
N PRO A 208 8.30 24.12 -3.71
CA PRO A 208 7.29 23.21 -4.23
C PRO A 208 6.30 22.71 -3.17
N TYR A 209 6.70 22.71 -1.90
CA TYR A 209 5.88 22.18 -0.81
C TYR A 209 4.71 23.11 -0.47
N ASN A 210 4.86 24.40 -0.72
CA ASN A 210 3.84 25.43 -0.51
C ASN A 210 3.29 26.02 -1.81
N TYR A 211 3.73 25.51 -2.97
CA TYR A 211 3.26 26.01 -4.27
C TYR A 211 1.75 25.78 -4.44
N ASP A 212 1.01 26.86 -4.73
CA ASP A 212 -0.44 26.87 -4.87
C ASP A 212 -0.93 27.43 -6.22
N GLY A 213 -0.08 27.41 -7.27
CA GLY A 213 -0.48 27.72 -8.64
C GLY A 213 -1.55 26.75 -9.16
N ASP A 214 -2.38 27.22 -10.09
CA ASP A 214 -3.44 26.40 -10.70
C ASP A 214 -2.86 25.25 -11.56
N ASP A 215 -1.62 25.40 -11.99
CA ASP A 215 -0.85 24.48 -12.84
C ASP A 215 -0.09 23.38 -12.06
N LYS A 216 -0.16 23.38 -10.72
CA LYS A 216 0.51 22.39 -9.85
C LYS A 216 0.14 20.94 -10.08
N TYR A 217 -0.95 20.69 -10.81
CA TYR A 217 -1.45 19.36 -11.17
C TYR A 217 -1.38 19.08 -12.67
N ILE A 218 -0.64 19.88 -13.44
CA ILE A 218 -0.32 19.58 -14.83
C ILE A 218 0.78 18.51 -14.85
N GLY A 219 0.41 17.33 -15.32
CA GLY A 219 1.27 16.19 -15.56
C GLY A 219 1.15 15.67 -16.98
N CYS A 220 1.70 14.51 -17.27
CA CYS A 220 1.56 13.80 -18.55
C CYS A 220 0.85 12.45 -18.41
N GLY A 221 0.19 12.22 -17.28
CA GLY A 221 -0.43 10.95 -16.93
C GLY A 221 -1.71 10.65 -17.71
N MET A 222 -2.17 9.41 -17.51
CA MET A 222 -3.36 8.85 -18.16
C MET A 222 -4.66 9.58 -17.79
N TYR A 223 -4.67 10.25 -16.61
CA TYR A 223 -5.82 11.01 -16.14
C TYR A 223 -5.43 12.41 -15.72
N LYS A 224 -6.36 13.35 -15.88
CA LYS A 224 -6.29 14.75 -15.43
C LYS A 224 -7.10 14.91 -14.16
N LEU A 225 -6.59 15.69 -13.20
CA LEU A 225 -7.36 16.04 -12.02
C LEU A 225 -8.47 17.03 -12.37
N VAL A 226 -9.73 16.67 -12.12
CA VAL A 226 -10.90 17.55 -12.28
C VAL A 226 -11.18 18.31 -10.99
N SER A 227 -11.21 17.58 -9.86
CA SER A 227 -11.47 18.18 -8.56
C SER A 227 -10.78 17.42 -7.43
N TYR A 228 -10.40 18.17 -6.40
CA TYR A 228 -9.87 17.65 -5.15
C TYR A 228 -10.39 18.48 -3.99
N ASP A 229 -10.99 17.84 -3.01
CA ASP A 229 -11.48 18.46 -1.78
C ASP A 229 -10.80 17.80 -0.56
N SER A 230 -9.87 18.55 0.05
CA SER A 230 -9.13 18.07 1.23
C SER A 230 -10.01 17.94 2.49
N ALA A 231 -11.15 18.63 2.54
CA ALA A 231 -12.05 18.56 3.70
C ALA A 231 -12.83 17.26 3.74
N THR A 232 -13.17 16.72 2.57
CA THR A 232 -13.89 15.44 2.43
C THR A 232 -12.95 14.29 2.05
N GLY A 233 -11.75 14.59 1.55
CA GLY A 233 -10.84 13.61 0.98
C GLY A 233 -11.33 13.05 -0.36
N SER A 234 -12.18 13.76 -1.10
CA SER A 234 -12.70 13.31 -2.39
C SER A 234 -11.84 13.79 -3.55
N TYR A 235 -11.76 12.95 -4.59
CA TYR A 235 -11.02 13.25 -5.82
C TYR A 235 -11.84 12.81 -7.02
N GLN A 236 -11.78 13.58 -8.09
CA GLN A 236 -12.29 13.20 -9.41
C GLN A 236 -11.22 13.40 -10.45
N PHE A 237 -11.00 12.38 -11.25
CA PHE A 237 -10.09 12.39 -12.38
C PHE A 237 -10.86 12.10 -13.67
N GLU A 238 -10.43 12.69 -14.78
CA GLU A 238 -10.96 12.48 -16.12
C GLU A 238 -9.87 11.90 -17.02
N ALA A 239 -10.22 10.97 -17.87
CA ALA A 239 -9.29 10.37 -18.82
C ALA A 239 -8.65 11.43 -19.72
N ASN A 240 -7.34 11.31 -19.95
CA ASN A 240 -6.62 12.12 -20.91
C ASN A 240 -6.79 11.52 -22.31
N GLU A 241 -7.67 12.10 -23.12
CA GLU A 241 -7.95 11.61 -24.49
C GLU A 241 -6.72 11.66 -25.40
N SER A 242 -5.73 12.53 -25.07
CA SER A 242 -4.47 12.66 -25.83
C SER A 242 -3.34 11.82 -25.21
N TYR A 243 -3.66 10.85 -24.36
CA TYR A 243 -2.64 10.03 -23.73
C TYR A 243 -1.92 9.13 -24.73
N TYR A 244 -0.60 9.17 -24.70
CA TYR A 244 0.29 8.50 -25.65
C TYR A 244 0.43 6.98 -25.44
N GLY A 245 0.10 6.50 -24.21
CA GLY A 245 0.31 5.10 -23.79
C GLY A 245 -0.97 4.26 -23.88
N HIS A 246 -1.15 3.39 -22.88
CA HIS A 246 -2.31 2.51 -22.76
C HIS A 246 -3.63 3.28 -22.65
N LYS A 247 -4.71 2.66 -23.17
CA LYS A 247 -6.03 3.27 -23.12
C LYS A 247 -6.61 3.27 -21.71
N PRO A 248 -7.11 4.41 -21.19
CA PRO A 248 -7.84 4.46 -19.94
C PRO A 248 -9.04 3.51 -19.96
N ALA A 249 -9.25 2.75 -18.88
CA ALA A 249 -10.39 1.85 -18.76
C ALA A 249 -11.67 2.57 -18.32
N ALA A 250 -11.56 3.67 -17.60
CA ALA A 250 -12.68 4.49 -17.15
C ALA A 250 -12.59 5.89 -17.72
N HIS A 251 -13.75 6.50 -18.05
CA HIS A 251 -13.79 7.92 -18.44
C HIS A 251 -13.50 8.80 -17.20
N TYR A 252 -14.18 8.51 -16.09
CA TYR A 252 -13.91 9.18 -14.82
C TYR A 252 -13.50 8.18 -13.74
N ILE A 253 -12.60 8.61 -12.86
CA ILE A 253 -12.29 7.91 -11.60
C ILE A 253 -12.71 8.84 -10.46
N ASP A 254 -13.66 8.37 -9.64
CA ASP A 254 -14.08 9.07 -8.43
C ASP A 254 -13.57 8.33 -7.19
N TYR A 255 -12.80 9.01 -6.35
CA TYR A 255 -12.52 8.54 -5.00
C TYR A 255 -13.48 9.22 -4.05
N VAL A 256 -14.35 8.42 -3.43
CA VAL A 256 -15.45 8.92 -2.59
C VAL A 256 -15.24 8.53 -1.12
N PRO A 257 -15.50 9.43 -0.17
CA PRO A 257 -15.49 9.08 1.24
C PRO A 257 -16.62 8.08 1.53
N THR A 258 -16.29 7.05 2.26
CA THR A 258 -17.25 6.02 2.70
C THR A 258 -17.15 5.84 4.20
N SER A 259 -18.26 5.59 4.86
CA SER A 259 -18.31 5.25 6.29
C SER A 259 -18.48 3.75 6.54
N ASP A 260 -18.95 3.04 5.52
CA ASP A 260 -19.13 1.58 5.51
C ASP A 260 -18.92 1.09 4.07
N ASN A 261 -17.74 0.52 3.83
CA ASN A 261 -17.35 0.05 2.50
C ASN A 261 -18.16 -1.15 2.02
N ILE A 262 -18.56 -2.04 2.94
CA ILE A 262 -19.40 -3.20 2.59
C ILE A 262 -20.77 -2.73 2.10
N LEU A 263 -21.39 -1.82 2.83
CA LEU A 263 -22.68 -1.26 2.44
C LEU A 263 -22.58 -0.45 1.13
N ALA A 264 -21.54 0.36 0.98
CA ALA A 264 -21.29 1.12 -0.26
C ALA A 264 -21.09 0.18 -1.47
N PHE A 265 -20.36 -0.91 -1.29
CA PHE A 265 -20.19 -1.93 -2.32
C PHE A 265 -21.53 -2.62 -2.67
N GLU A 266 -22.31 -3.03 -1.65
CA GLU A 266 -23.62 -3.67 -1.90
C GLU A 266 -24.59 -2.76 -2.65
N ASN A 267 -24.57 -1.46 -2.37
CA ASN A 267 -25.38 -0.47 -3.07
C ASN A 267 -24.90 -0.15 -4.50
N GLY A 268 -23.67 -0.58 -4.88
CA GLY A 268 -23.03 -0.19 -6.14
C GLY A 268 -22.44 1.22 -6.11
N ASP A 269 -22.22 1.80 -4.92
CA ASP A 269 -21.61 3.12 -4.77
C ASP A 269 -20.10 3.08 -5.02
N ILE A 270 -19.47 1.92 -4.82
CA ILE A 270 -18.04 1.64 -5.11
C ILE A 270 -17.87 0.30 -5.81
N ALA A 271 -16.86 0.20 -6.69
CA ALA A 271 -16.63 -0.96 -7.56
C ALA A 271 -15.85 -2.10 -6.88
N MET A 272 -15.09 -1.81 -5.84
CA MET A 272 -14.25 -2.77 -5.11
C MET A 272 -14.20 -2.42 -3.63
N THR A 273 -14.11 -3.46 -2.78
CA THR A 273 -13.83 -3.29 -1.35
C THR A 273 -13.08 -4.50 -0.80
N ASP A 274 -12.41 -4.32 0.33
CA ASP A 274 -11.85 -5.42 1.10
C ASP A 274 -12.97 -6.17 1.83
N VAL A 275 -12.79 -7.48 2.00
CA VAL A 275 -13.70 -8.31 2.78
C VAL A 275 -12.99 -8.81 4.04
N SER A 276 -13.67 -8.66 5.18
CA SER A 276 -13.18 -9.20 6.46
C SER A 276 -13.37 -10.71 6.53
N ALA A 277 -12.59 -11.35 7.40
CA ALA A 277 -12.59 -12.81 7.54
C ALA A 277 -13.98 -13.37 7.88
N ASP A 278 -14.75 -12.67 8.72
CA ASP A 278 -16.10 -13.07 9.13
C ASP A 278 -17.15 -13.01 8.02
N LEU A 279 -16.89 -12.24 6.97
CA LEU A 279 -17.76 -12.10 5.80
C LEU A 279 -17.30 -12.90 4.58
N TYR A 280 -16.06 -13.42 4.61
CA TYR A 280 -15.45 -14.08 3.46
C TYR A 280 -16.30 -15.19 2.85
N ASP A 281 -16.74 -16.16 3.65
CA ASP A 281 -17.52 -17.32 3.16
C ASP A 281 -18.84 -16.88 2.52
N ALA A 282 -19.49 -15.85 3.08
CA ALA A 282 -20.76 -15.34 2.58
C ALA A 282 -20.61 -14.69 1.19
N TYR A 283 -19.52 -13.95 0.97
CA TYR A 283 -19.27 -13.31 -0.32
C TYR A 283 -18.63 -14.25 -1.34
N ALA A 284 -17.75 -15.16 -0.90
CA ALA A 284 -17.14 -16.17 -1.78
C ALA A 284 -18.16 -17.17 -2.35
N ALA A 285 -19.32 -17.33 -1.71
CA ALA A 285 -20.40 -18.18 -2.20
C ALA A 285 -21.30 -17.51 -3.27
N ARG A 286 -21.07 -16.24 -3.61
CA ARG A 286 -21.88 -15.46 -4.56
C ARG A 286 -21.33 -15.58 -5.98
N ASP A 287 -22.21 -15.88 -6.95
CA ASP A 287 -21.84 -16.00 -8.36
C ASP A 287 -21.58 -14.65 -9.07
N ASP A 288 -22.05 -13.53 -8.50
CA ASP A 288 -21.88 -12.19 -9.04
C ASP A 288 -20.62 -11.47 -8.55
N ILE A 289 -19.88 -12.10 -7.63
CA ILE A 289 -18.68 -11.54 -7.00
C ILE A 289 -17.45 -12.38 -7.32
N ALA A 290 -16.37 -11.72 -7.66
CA ALA A 290 -15.04 -12.31 -7.70
C ALA A 290 -14.21 -11.86 -6.49
N MET A 291 -13.47 -12.82 -5.92
CA MET A 291 -12.56 -12.60 -4.80
C MET A 291 -11.13 -12.61 -5.31
N ILE A 292 -10.37 -11.58 -4.99
CA ILE A 292 -8.96 -11.48 -5.33
C ILE A 292 -8.13 -11.58 -4.05
N PRO A 293 -7.25 -12.57 -3.91
CA PRO A 293 -6.33 -12.63 -2.79
C PRO A 293 -5.38 -11.44 -2.88
N LYS A 294 -5.26 -10.73 -1.76
CA LYS A 294 -4.22 -9.73 -1.56
C LYS A 294 -3.06 -10.45 -0.88
N ASN A 295 -1.86 -10.39 -1.45
CA ASN A 295 -0.70 -11.00 -0.82
C ASN A 295 -0.52 -10.40 0.57
N ASP A 296 -0.22 -11.29 1.51
CA ASP A 296 -0.16 -10.98 2.91
C ASP A 296 1.10 -10.31 3.30
N GLU A 297 1.07 -9.03 3.11
CA GLU A 297 2.18 -8.20 3.55
C GLU A 297 1.98 -7.69 4.99
N MET A 298 0.80 -7.95 5.58
CA MET A 298 0.50 -7.51 6.94
C MET A 298 0.66 -8.64 7.94
N GLY A 299 1.49 -8.41 8.93
CA GLY A 299 1.73 -9.37 10.01
C GLY A 299 1.88 -8.70 11.36
N TYR A 300 1.63 -9.47 12.42
CA TYR A 300 1.83 -9.04 13.80
C TYR A 300 3.07 -9.70 14.39
N ARG A 301 3.77 -8.94 15.21
CA ARG A 301 4.99 -9.39 15.90
C ARG A 301 5.08 -8.80 17.29
N LEU A 302 5.85 -9.47 18.15
CA LEU A 302 6.33 -8.90 19.39
C LEU A 302 7.76 -8.39 19.21
N MET A 303 7.97 -7.14 19.55
CA MET A 303 9.29 -6.56 19.75
C MET A 303 9.72 -6.81 21.19
N LEU A 304 10.97 -7.24 21.37
CA LEU A 304 11.57 -7.52 22.66
C LEU A 304 12.57 -6.40 22.99
N ASN A 305 12.57 -5.91 24.23
CA ASN A 305 13.58 -4.95 24.68
C ASN A 305 14.60 -5.66 25.57
N MET A 306 15.69 -6.07 24.97
CA MET A 306 16.76 -6.83 25.66
C MET A 306 17.63 -5.93 26.56
N ASP A 307 17.60 -4.60 26.36
CA ASP A 307 18.28 -3.66 27.26
C ASP A 307 17.50 -3.49 28.57
N LYS A 308 16.16 -3.46 28.51
CA LYS A 308 15.32 -3.35 29.72
C LYS A 308 15.12 -4.67 30.43
N VAL A 309 15.09 -5.77 29.69
CA VAL A 309 14.90 -7.12 30.23
C VAL A 309 16.12 -7.97 29.92
N PRO A 310 17.17 -7.90 30.76
CA PRO A 310 18.47 -8.58 30.51
C PRO A 310 18.34 -10.10 30.30
N ALA A 311 17.33 -10.75 30.88
CA ALA A 311 17.10 -12.18 30.66
C ALA A 311 16.84 -12.49 29.17
N MET A 312 16.28 -11.55 28.42
CA MET A 312 16.03 -11.72 26.97
C MET A 312 17.30 -11.58 26.12
N GLN A 313 18.47 -11.28 26.69
CA GLN A 313 19.75 -11.40 26.00
C GLN A 313 20.06 -12.87 25.67
N ASP A 314 19.58 -13.80 26.49
CA ASP A 314 19.69 -15.23 26.24
C ASP A 314 18.67 -15.65 25.18
N VAL A 315 19.15 -16.26 24.10
CA VAL A 315 18.31 -16.78 23.02
C VAL A 315 17.37 -17.90 23.51
N GLU A 316 17.78 -18.68 24.51
CA GLU A 316 16.93 -19.73 25.07
C GLU A 316 15.69 -19.13 25.74
N VAL A 317 15.82 -17.97 26.39
CA VAL A 317 14.69 -17.24 27.00
C VAL A 317 13.76 -16.70 25.92
N ARG A 318 14.30 -16.12 24.82
CA ARG A 318 13.48 -15.66 23.70
C ARG A 318 12.75 -16.83 23.04
N ALA A 319 13.44 -17.96 22.84
CA ALA A 319 12.86 -19.18 22.30
C ALA A 319 11.75 -19.73 23.21
N ALA A 320 11.93 -19.70 24.53
CA ALA A 320 10.91 -20.13 25.48
C ALA A 320 9.68 -19.20 25.44
N ILE A 321 9.88 -17.88 25.38
CA ILE A 321 8.76 -16.93 25.18
C ILE A 321 8.01 -17.28 23.90
N TYR A 322 8.72 -17.54 22.79
CA TYR A 322 8.11 -17.83 21.50
C TYR A 322 7.35 -19.16 21.48
N LYS A 323 7.90 -20.21 22.14
CA LYS A 323 7.24 -21.52 22.29
C LYS A 323 6.04 -21.49 23.24
N ALA A 324 5.97 -20.52 24.14
CA ALA A 324 4.81 -20.32 25.01
C ALA A 324 3.56 -19.86 24.26
N LEU A 325 3.70 -19.29 23.06
CA LEU A 325 2.63 -18.65 22.31
C LEU A 325 1.95 -19.62 21.33
N ASP A 326 0.65 -19.91 21.54
CA ASP A 326 -0.16 -20.70 20.61
C ASP A 326 -0.59 -19.88 19.41
N ARG A 327 0.31 -19.77 18.43
CA ARG A 327 0.12 -18.95 17.23
C ARG A 327 -0.95 -19.49 16.29
N ASN A 328 -1.20 -20.81 16.27
CA ASN A 328 -2.33 -21.37 15.51
C ASN A 328 -3.65 -20.87 16.07
N LYS A 329 -3.81 -20.90 17.41
CA LYS A 329 -4.98 -20.33 18.07
C LYS A 329 -5.13 -18.83 17.81
N MET A 330 -4.00 -18.08 17.68
CA MET A 330 -4.02 -16.66 17.31
C MET A 330 -4.58 -16.47 15.89
N VAL A 331 -4.14 -17.28 14.91
CA VAL A 331 -4.69 -17.26 13.54
C VAL A 331 -6.20 -17.52 13.55
N ASP A 332 -6.63 -18.56 14.25
CA ASP A 332 -8.05 -18.92 14.32
C ASP A 332 -8.89 -17.82 15.00
N SER A 333 -8.37 -17.25 16.09
CA SER A 333 -9.11 -16.26 16.89
C SER A 333 -9.17 -14.88 16.25
N VAL A 334 -8.13 -14.48 15.51
CA VAL A 334 -8.02 -13.13 14.93
C VAL A 334 -8.49 -13.12 13.48
N PHE A 335 -8.15 -14.15 12.70
CA PHE A 335 -8.38 -14.20 11.26
C PHE A 335 -9.32 -15.33 10.85
N GLN A 336 -9.96 -16.02 11.79
CA GLN A 336 -10.90 -17.12 11.52
C GLN A 336 -10.33 -18.18 10.56
N GLY A 337 -9.03 -18.45 10.66
CA GLY A 337 -8.31 -19.36 9.78
C GLY A 337 -7.81 -18.73 8.48
N LEU A 338 -8.17 -17.48 8.17
CA LEU A 338 -7.64 -16.73 7.01
C LEU A 338 -6.32 -16.05 7.37
N GLY A 339 -5.29 -16.84 7.59
CA GLY A 339 -3.96 -16.37 7.94
C GLY A 339 -2.98 -17.51 8.10
N HIS A 340 -1.74 -17.15 8.37
CA HIS A 340 -0.66 -18.11 8.60
C HIS A 340 0.10 -17.77 9.88
N VAL A 341 0.66 -18.81 10.51
CA VAL A 341 1.70 -18.61 11.52
C VAL A 341 2.91 -18.02 10.81
N ALA A 342 3.39 -16.88 11.29
CA ALA A 342 4.50 -16.18 10.66
C ALA A 342 5.82 -16.97 10.78
N SER A 343 6.69 -16.85 9.78
CA SER A 343 8.02 -17.45 9.77
C SER A 343 8.93 -16.80 10.80
N ALA A 344 9.68 -17.62 11.55
CA ALA A 344 10.74 -17.11 12.43
C ALA A 344 11.87 -16.40 11.66
N GLY A 345 12.04 -16.70 10.37
CA GLY A 345 12.93 -15.97 9.45
C GLY A 345 12.38 -14.63 8.98
N TYR A 346 11.17 -14.28 9.39
CA TYR A 346 10.49 -13.01 9.21
C TYR A 346 9.88 -12.78 7.82
N VAL A 347 10.45 -13.30 6.75
CA VAL A 347 9.91 -13.14 5.39
C VAL A 347 8.61 -13.93 5.24
N PRO A 348 7.51 -13.34 4.72
CA PRO A 348 6.23 -14.03 4.55
C PRO A 348 6.31 -15.21 3.59
N GLN A 349 5.48 -16.24 3.81
CA GLN A 349 5.46 -17.45 2.98
C GLN A 349 5.06 -17.21 1.52
N THR A 350 4.35 -16.11 1.26
CA THR A 350 3.94 -15.69 -0.08
C THR A 350 5.03 -14.96 -0.85
N ASN A 351 6.12 -14.54 -0.18
CA ASN A 351 7.22 -13.82 -0.82
C ASN A 351 8.11 -14.78 -1.64
N PRO A 352 8.55 -14.41 -2.86
CA PRO A 352 9.42 -15.24 -3.68
C PRO A 352 10.75 -15.65 -3.02
N PHE A 353 11.23 -14.86 -2.06
CA PHE A 353 12.45 -15.12 -1.31
C PHE A 353 12.23 -15.82 0.03
N TYR A 354 11.01 -16.29 0.31
CA TYR A 354 10.74 -17.08 1.50
C TYR A 354 11.62 -18.34 1.57
N SER A 355 12.07 -18.68 2.77
CA SER A 355 12.84 -19.89 3.04
C SER A 355 12.15 -20.77 4.08
N ASP A 356 12.01 -22.05 3.78
CA ASP A 356 11.61 -23.07 4.77
C ASP A 356 12.79 -23.56 5.63
N ASP A 357 14.01 -23.25 5.23
CA ASP A 357 15.24 -23.64 5.92
C ASP A 357 15.58 -22.66 7.04
N VAL A 358 14.67 -22.57 8.00
CA VAL A 358 14.75 -21.72 9.20
C VAL A 358 14.44 -22.53 10.46
N VAL A 359 14.93 -22.07 11.61
CA VAL A 359 14.58 -22.68 12.89
C VAL A 359 13.08 -22.55 13.13
N LYS A 360 12.42 -23.65 13.50
CA LYS A 360 10.98 -23.68 13.80
C LYS A 360 10.76 -23.74 15.31
N TYR A 361 9.84 -22.92 15.77
CA TYR A 361 9.47 -22.81 17.19
C TYR A 361 8.01 -23.20 17.36
N ASP A 362 7.75 -24.52 17.40
CA ASP A 362 6.41 -25.03 17.66
C ASP A 362 5.93 -24.68 19.08
N TYR A 363 4.63 -24.56 19.25
CA TYR A 363 4.02 -24.34 20.56
C TYR A 363 4.35 -25.47 21.51
N ASP A 364 4.99 -25.14 22.63
CA ASP A 364 5.38 -26.06 23.70
C ASP A 364 5.42 -25.33 25.04
N ALA A 365 4.27 -25.21 25.67
CA ALA A 365 4.12 -24.53 26.95
C ALA A 365 4.89 -25.21 28.09
N GLU A 366 5.07 -26.53 28.05
CA GLU A 366 5.78 -27.24 29.11
C GLU A 366 7.28 -26.97 29.02
N ALA A 367 7.89 -27.03 27.84
CA ALA A 367 9.27 -26.65 27.66
C ALA A 367 9.51 -25.15 27.99
N ALA A 368 8.55 -24.27 27.67
CA ALA A 368 8.61 -22.86 28.02
C ALA A 368 8.61 -22.64 29.55
N LYS A 369 7.79 -23.39 30.31
CA LYS A 369 7.76 -23.31 31.79
C LYS A 369 9.08 -23.67 32.43
N GLU A 370 9.77 -24.67 31.92
CA GLU A 370 11.06 -25.10 32.47
C GLU A 370 12.09 -23.94 32.48
N VAL A 371 12.03 -23.08 31.44
CA VAL A 371 12.94 -21.93 31.30
C VAL A 371 12.41 -20.69 32.03
N LEU A 372 11.12 -20.38 31.88
CA LEU A 372 10.58 -19.06 32.26
C LEU A 372 10.19 -18.98 33.74
N VAL A 373 9.62 -20.07 34.34
CA VAL A 373 9.20 -20.05 35.74
C VAL A 373 10.34 -19.68 36.72
N PRO A 374 11.56 -20.24 36.56
CA PRO A 374 12.68 -19.88 37.46
C PRO A 374 13.09 -18.40 37.38
N LEU A 375 12.82 -17.72 36.30
CA LEU A 375 13.18 -16.33 36.07
C LEU A 375 12.26 -15.34 36.75
N GLY A 376 10.98 -15.73 37.00
CA GLY A 376 9.98 -14.86 37.65
C GLY A 376 9.78 -13.53 36.91
N LEU A 377 9.73 -13.56 35.58
CA LEU A 377 9.65 -12.37 34.75
C LEU A 377 8.36 -11.59 34.98
N LYS A 378 8.47 -10.26 35.00
CA LYS A 378 7.36 -9.30 35.01
C LYS A 378 7.55 -8.35 33.86
N LEU A 379 6.60 -8.32 32.94
CA LEU A 379 6.73 -7.60 31.68
C LEU A 379 5.64 -6.54 31.52
N ARG A 380 6.04 -5.33 31.14
CA ARG A 380 5.16 -4.30 30.59
C ARG A 380 4.96 -4.61 29.12
N PHE A 381 3.70 -4.87 28.76
CA PHE A 381 3.30 -5.18 27.41
C PHE A 381 2.56 -4.01 26.79
N VAL A 382 3.22 -3.30 25.87
CA VAL A 382 2.67 -2.13 25.16
C VAL A 382 1.99 -2.56 23.89
N ILE A 383 0.75 -2.05 23.67
CA ILE A 383 -0.05 -2.30 22.47
C ILE A 383 -0.67 -1.01 21.93
N GLY A 384 -1.14 -1.05 20.67
CA GLY A 384 -1.97 -0.02 20.06
C GLY A 384 -3.46 -0.18 20.39
N GLN A 385 -4.25 0.85 20.07
CA GLN A 385 -5.71 0.84 20.18
C GLN A 385 -6.39 0.80 18.81
N ASP A 386 -5.62 0.59 17.73
CA ASP A 386 -6.06 0.86 16.37
C ASP A 386 -7.04 -0.17 15.83
N THR A 387 -6.87 -1.42 16.25
CA THR A 387 -7.65 -2.52 15.70
C THR A 387 -8.14 -3.49 16.79
N PRO A 388 -9.32 -4.10 16.60
CA PRO A 388 -9.78 -5.20 17.46
C PRO A 388 -8.80 -6.38 17.48
N ALA A 389 -8.05 -6.60 16.39
CA ALA A 389 -7.04 -7.63 16.27
C ALA A 389 -5.91 -7.47 17.30
N GLU A 390 -5.38 -6.25 17.49
CA GLU A 390 -4.35 -5.99 18.49
C GLU A 390 -4.81 -6.30 19.92
N ALA A 391 -6.05 -5.92 20.26
CA ALA A 391 -6.61 -6.22 21.57
C ALA A 391 -6.77 -7.73 21.80
N THR A 392 -7.28 -8.45 20.79
CA THR A 392 -7.44 -9.92 20.87
C THR A 392 -6.09 -10.62 20.98
N LEU A 393 -5.10 -10.21 20.19
CA LEU A 393 -3.74 -10.76 20.26
C LEU A 393 -3.09 -10.50 21.62
N ALA A 394 -3.27 -9.30 22.17
CA ALA A 394 -2.70 -8.95 23.46
C ALA A 394 -3.25 -9.84 24.60
N GLU A 395 -4.54 -10.11 24.60
CA GLU A 395 -5.14 -11.01 25.58
C GLU A 395 -4.64 -12.46 25.42
N LEU A 396 -4.49 -12.95 24.19
CA LEU A 396 -3.95 -14.29 23.93
C LEU A 396 -2.48 -14.38 24.36
N VAL A 397 -1.64 -13.42 23.98
CA VAL A 397 -0.23 -13.36 24.39
C VAL A 397 -0.10 -13.32 25.91
N LYS A 398 -0.90 -12.46 26.58
CA LYS A 398 -0.91 -12.36 28.03
C LYS A 398 -1.29 -13.69 28.66
N MET A 399 -2.37 -14.30 28.22
CA MET A 399 -2.88 -15.59 28.75
C MET A 399 -1.81 -16.68 28.60
N ASP A 400 -1.19 -16.79 27.45
CA ASP A 400 -0.19 -17.81 27.15
C ASP A 400 1.09 -17.60 28.00
N LEU A 401 1.55 -16.36 28.16
CA LEU A 401 2.72 -16.03 28.98
C LEU A 401 2.45 -16.24 30.50
N GLU A 402 1.26 -15.86 30.98
CA GLU A 402 0.88 -16.09 32.37
C GLU A 402 0.74 -17.59 32.69
N ALA A 403 0.30 -18.41 31.72
CA ALA A 403 0.24 -19.86 31.85
C ALA A 403 1.61 -20.52 32.06
N VAL A 404 2.69 -19.86 31.63
CA VAL A 404 4.09 -20.32 31.80
C VAL A 404 4.86 -19.54 32.87
N GLY A 405 4.15 -18.80 33.75
CA GLY A 405 4.72 -18.16 34.93
C GLY A 405 5.33 -16.77 34.73
N VAL A 406 5.02 -16.12 33.61
CA VAL A 406 5.42 -14.72 33.36
C VAL A 406 4.27 -13.79 33.75
N GLU A 407 4.52 -12.81 34.62
CA GLU A 407 3.52 -11.80 34.98
C GLU A 407 3.48 -10.70 33.88
N VAL A 408 2.30 -10.44 33.31
CA VAL A 408 2.14 -9.50 32.17
C VAL A 408 1.17 -8.37 32.50
N THR A 409 1.66 -7.12 32.41
CA THR A 409 0.83 -5.92 32.54
C THR A 409 0.66 -5.28 31.17
N VAL A 410 -0.57 -5.30 30.63
CA VAL A 410 -0.89 -4.70 29.33
C VAL A 410 -1.15 -3.21 29.50
N GLU A 411 -0.51 -2.41 28.66
CA GLU A 411 -0.69 -0.96 28.54
C GLU A 411 -1.07 -0.61 27.10
N SER A 412 -2.23 0.04 26.92
CA SER A 412 -2.80 0.34 25.61
C SER A 412 -2.75 1.85 25.32
N TYR A 413 -2.25 2.22 24.14
CA TYR A 413 -2.02 3.61 23.74
C TYR A 413 -2.54 3.86 22.32
N ASP A 414 -2.75 5.14 21.97
CA ASP A 414 -2.93 5.53 20.58
C ASP A 414 -1.67 5.25 19.73
N VAL A 415 -1.83 5.15 18.41
CA VAL A 415 -0.74 4.81 17.47
C VAL A 415 0.47 5.72 17.59
N PRO A 416 0.30 7.07 17.57
CA PRO A 416 1.44 7.97 17.70
C PRO A 416 2.23 7.76 19.01
N THR A 417 1.53 7.53 20.11
CA THR A 417 2.16 7.28 21.42
C THR A 417 2.88 5.94 21.42
N ARG A 418 2.22 4.85 20.97
CA ARG A 418 2.86 3.53 20.82
C ARG A 418 4.11 3.61 19.95
N ASP A 419 4.03 4.27 18.78
CA ASP A 419 5.16 4.41 17.86
C ASP A 419 6.32 5.24 18.46
N SER A 420 5.99 6.24 19.28
CA SER A 420 6.98 6.99 20.06
C SER A 420 7.66 6.10 21.11
N MET A 421 6.89 5.25 21.81
CA MET A 421 7.43 4.28 22.78
C MET A 421 8.30 3.22 22.09
N ALA A 422 7.88 2.71 20.93
CA ALA A 422 8.71 1.81 20.11
C ALA A 422 10.04 2.48 19.71
N THR A 423 9.99 3.75 19.27
CA THR A 423 11.18 4.51 18.88
C THR A 423 12.12 4.80 20.07
N SER A 424 11.58 5.10 21.25
CA SER A 424 12.38 5.42 22.45
C SER A 424 12.79 4.21 23.27
N GLY A 425 12.27 3.00 22.95
CA GLY A 425 12.50 1.79 23.74
C GLY A 425 11.76 1.80 25.08
N ASP A 426 10.65 2.50 25.23
CA ASP A 426 9.89 2.54 26.48
C ASP A 426 8.85 1.43 26.60
N TYR A 427 9.31 0.18 26.51
CA TYR A 427 8.52 -1.05 26.66
C TYR A 427 9.42 -2.19 27.12
N ASP A 428 8.86 -3.27 27.67
CA ASP A 428 9.56 -4.53 27.86
C ASP A 428 9.29 -5.48 26.70
N ILE A 429 8.02 -5.63 26.34
CA ILE A 429 7.57 -6.20 25.07
C ILE A 429 6.54 -5.26 24.43
N LEU A 430 6.48 -5.23 23.09
CA LEU A 430 5.56 -4.37 22.35
C LEU A 430 4.94 -5.13 21.18
N LEU A 431 3.61 -5.12 21.09
CA LEU A 431 2.88 -5.64 19.93
C LEU A 431 2.80 -4.56 18.86
N THR A 432 3.18 -4.92 17.66
CA THR A 432 3.01 -4.05 16.50
C THR A 432 2.77 -4.89 15.27
N TYR A 433 2.22 -4.25 14.25
CA TYR A 433 2.10 -4.85 12.93
C TYR A 433 3.17 -4.28 11.99
N HIS A 434 3.39 -4.96 10.91
CA HIS A 434 4.20 -4.52 9.78
C HIS A 434 3.53 -4.92 8.47
N GLY A 435 3.82 -4.17 7.44
CA GLY A 435 3.43 -4.44 6.06
C GLY A 435 4.50 -3.89 5.13
N GLY A 436 4.25 -3.96 3.83
CA GLY A 436 5.16 -3.44 2.82
C GLY A 436 6.34 -4.37 2.52
N TRP A 437 6.10 -5.67 2.57
CA TRP A 437 6.98 -6.65 1.97
C TRP A 437 6.85 -6.56 0.45
N ASN A 438 7.77 -5.86 -0.17
CA ASN A 438 7.89 -5.84 -1.63
C ASN A 438 8.42 -7.19 -2.14
N ALA A 439 8.45 -7.36 -3.45
CA ALA A 439 9.04 -8.53 -4.08
C ALA A 439 10.46 -8.81 -3.53
N GLU A 440 11.24 -7.75 -3.29
CA GLU A 440 12.54 -7.85 -2.60
C GLU A 440 12.42 -7.35 -1.15
N PRO A 441 12.52 -8.24 -0.13
CA PRO A 441 12.30 -7.90 1.27
C PRO A 441 13.45 -7.10 1.93
N VAL A 442 14.51 -6.78 1.21
CA VAL A 442 15.73 -6.14 1.76
C VAL A 442 15.46 -4.83 2.49
N SER A 443 14.51 -4.03 1.99
CA SER A 443 14.16 -2.73 2.61
C SER A 443 13.61 -2.94 4.03
N MET A 444 12.71 -3.92 4.18
CA MET A 444 12.12 -4.24 5.47
C MET A 444 13.14 -4.87 6.41
N LEU A 445 13.93 -5.82 5.93
CA LEU A 445 15.00 -6.44 6.72
C LEU A 445 16.02 -5.40 7.19
N SER A 446 16.37 -4.45 6.32
CA SER A 446 17.26 -3.34 6.68
C SER A 446 16.65 -2.42 7.74
N ALA A 447 15.37 -2.07 7.60
CA ALA A 447 14.68 -1.21 8.58
C ALA A 447 14.60 -1.84 9.97
N ILE A 448 14.46 -3.17 10.05
CA ILE A 448 14.32 -3.91 11.30
C ILE A 448 15.67 -4.22 11.93
N TYR A 449 16.64 -4.71 11.15
CA TYR A 449 17.88 -5.30 11.68
C TYR A 449 19.13 -4.44 11.51
N ALA A 450 19.14 -3.52 10.52
CA ALA A 450 20.24 -2.60 10.27
C ALA A 450 19.96 -1.15 10.71
N GLY A 451 18.77 -0.87 11.23
CA GLY A 451 18.39 0.45 11.71
C GLY A 451 19.11 0.84 13.02
N THR A 452 18.98 2.10 13.41
CA THR A 452 19.58 2.63 14.64
C THR A 452 18.50 2.76 15.74
N PRO A 453 18.69 2.17 16.92
CA PRO A 453 17.83 2.40 18.08
C PRO A 453 17.67 3.90 18.37
N GLY A 454 16.45 4.32 18.72
CA GLY A 454 16.12 5.74 18.95
C GLY A 454 15.83 6.56 17.69
N LYS A 455 16.02 6.00 16.49
CA LYS A 455 15.72 6.66 15.21
C LYS A 455 14.62 5.97 14.40
N SER A 456 14.31 4.73 14.72
CA SER A 456 13.29 3.94 14.02
C SER A 456 12.48 3.12 15.01
N LYS A 457 11.16 3.11 14.80
CA LYS A 457 10.21 2.27 15.56
C LYS A 457 10.29 0.77 15.24
N TRP A 458 11.10 0.40 14.26
CA TRP A 458 11.20 -0.98 13.79
C TRP A 458 12.33 -1.76 14.46
N VAL A 459 13.29 -1.07 15.05
CA VAL A 459 14.56 -1.64 15.54
C VAL A 459 14.40 -2.28 16.91
N THR A 460 14.99 -3.45 17.10
CA THR A 460 15.06 -4.15 18.39
C THR A 460 16.13 -3.53 19.29
N TYR A 461 15.76 -3.23 20.53
CA TYR A 461 16.69 -2.72 21.53
C TYR A 461 17.53 -3.85 22.15
N GLY A 462 18.82 -3.63 22.27
CA GLY A 462 19.77 -4.58 22.87
C GLY A 462 20.15 -5.75 21.97
N TYR A 463 19.84 -5.69 20.67
CA TYR A 463 20.28 -6.67 19.68
C TYR A 463 21.19 -6.03 18.64
N SER A 464 22.26 -6.73 18.30
CA SER A 464 23.12 -6.45 17.14
C SER A 464 23.75 -7.73 16.62
N ASN A 465 23.84 -7.86 15.32
CA ASN A 465 24.54 -8.95 14.65
C ASN A 465 25.24 -8.38 13.41
N ASP A 466 26.56 -8.20 13.50
CA ASP A 466 27.35 -7.56 12.43
C ASP A 466 27.35 -8.40 11.14
N GLU A 467 27.28 -9.74 11.23
CA GLU A 467 27.17 -10.61 10.06
C GLU A 467 25.86 -10.38 9.33
N LEU A 468 24.74 -10.34 10.07
CA LEU A 468 23.41 -10.08 9.48
C LEU A 468 23.34 -8.69 8.85
N VAL A 469 23.82 -7.66 9.54
CA VAL A 469 23.84 -6.28 9.02
C VAL A 469 24.67 -6.18 7.75
N SER A 470 25.87 -6.78 7.75
CA SER A 470 26.75 -6.82 6.58
C SER A 470 26.10 -7.58 5.40
N LEU A 471 25.48 -8.72 5.69
CA LEU A 471 24.79 -9.53 4.68
C LEU A 471 23.61 -8.76 4.06
N ILE A 472 22.72 -8.20 4.88
CA ILE A 472 21.58 -7.38 4.39
C ILE A 472 22.10 -6.21 3.55
N GLY A 473 23.17 -5.54 4.01
CA GLY A 473 23.76 -4.42 3.29
C GLY A 473 24.38 -4.80 1.93
N SER A 474 24.75 -6.07 1.74
CA SER A 474 25.31 -6.56 0.47
C SER A 474 24.26 -6.98 -0.56
N ILE A 475 23.04 -7.33 -0.12
CA ILE A 475 21.97 -7.85 -1.00
C ILE A 475 21.69 -6.94 -2.21
N PRO A 476 21.57 -5.62 -2.07
CA PRO A 476 21.29 -4.77 -3.23
C PRO A 476 22.36 -4.78 -4.33
N GLY A 477 23.55 -5.27 -4.02
CA GLY A 477 24.65 -5.43 -5.00
C GLY A 477 24.71 -6.80 -5.66
N ILE A 478 23.79 -7.73 -5.37
CA ILE A 478 23.74 -9.08 -5.92
C ILE A 478 22.76 -9.12 -7.10
N PHE A 479 23.24 -9.48 -8.29
CA PHE A 479 22.46 -9.54 -9.53
C PHE A 479 22.22 -10.97 -10.01
N ASP A 480 23.03 -11.93 -9.58
CA ASP A 480 22.77 -13.34 -9.86
C ASP A 480 21.61 -13.83 -8.98
N SER A 481 20.57 -14.37 -9.60
CA SER A 481 19.34 -14.79 -8.92
C SER A 481 19.54 -15.92 -7.90
N SER A 482 20.52 -16.80 -8.14
CA SER A 482 20.85 -17.89 -7.21
C SER A 482 21.60 -17.35 -5.99
N GLU A 483 22.59 -16.50 -6.21
CA GLU A 483 23.33 -15.83 -5.13
C GLU A 483 22.40 -14.93 -4.29
N LEU A 484 21.48 -14.23 -4.93
CA LEU A 484 20.48 -13.40 -4.28
C LEU A 484 19.58 -14.25 -3.36
N LYS A 485 19.07 -15.37 -3.88
CA LYS A 485 18.25 -16.29 -3.08
C LYS A 485 19.04 -16.88 -1.90
N ASP A 486 20.29 -17.26 -2.12
CA ASP A 486 21.16 -17.80 -1.08
C ASP A 486 21.44 -16.74 0.02
N ALA A 487 21.61 -15.48 -0.37
CA ALA A 487 21.77 -14.38 0.59
C ALA A 487 20.52 -14.18 1.44
N TYR A 488 19.32 -14.20 0.84
CA TYR A 488 18.06 -14.13 1.60
C TYR A 488 17.84 -15.34 2.50
N ASN A 489 18.15 -16.56 2.03
CA ASN A 489 18.04 -17.77 2.84
C ASN A 489 18.97 -17.69 4.07
N LYS A 490 20.20 -17.26 3.86
CA LYS A 490 21.17 -17.09 4.94
C LYS A 490 20.71 -16.01 5.96
N ALA A 491 20.19 -14.89 5.48
CA ALA A 491 19.66 -13.84 6.36
C ALA A 491 18.50 -14.36 7.22
N GLN A 492 17.53 -15.07 6.61
CA GLN A 492 16.40 -15.68 7.32
C GLN A 492 16.84 -16.73 8.33
N LEU A 493 17.85 -17.54 8.02
CA LEU A 493 18.39 -18.52 8.95
C LEU A 493 18.97 -17.82 10.18
N ILE A 494 19.85 -16.84 10.01
CA ILE A 494 20.42 -16.05 11.14
C ILE A 494 19.32 -15.40 11.97
N ILE A 495 18.32 -14.78 11.32
CA ILE A 495 17.19 -14.15 12.01
C ILE A 495 16.42 -15.18 12.85
N SER A 496 16.19 -16.37 12.31
CA SER A 496 15.46 -17.44 13.02
C SER A 496 16.26 -18.07 14.15
N GLU A 497 17.59 -18.11 14.05
CA GLU A 497 18.47 -18.58 15.11
C GLU A 497 18.53 -17.57 16.27
N ASP A 498 18.62 -16.30 15.95
CA ASP A 498 18.73 -15.22 16.94
C ASP A 498 17.37 -14.77 17.50
N ILE A 499 16.29 -14.89 16.74
CA ILE A 499 14.90 -14.45 17.06
C ILE A 499 14.86 -13.14 17.89
N PRO A 500 15.42 -12.05 17.37
CA PRO A 500 15.43 -10.78 18.10
C PRO A 500 14.07 -10.11 18.20
N GLN A 501 13.14 -10.47 17.30
CA GLN A 501 11.72 -10.19 17.34
C GLN A 501 10.96 -11.49 17.12
N LEU A 502 9.72 -11.55 17.59
CA LEU A 502 8.90 -12.75 17.48
C LEU A 502 7.73 -12.49 16.51
N PRO A 503 7.87 -12.82 15.21
CA PRO A 503 6.75 -12.79 14.28
C PRO A 503 5.65 -13.74 14.75
N LEU A 504 4.40 -13.27 14.84
CA LEU A 504 3.30 -14.07 15.37
C LEU A 504 2.49 -14.71 14.25
N ILE A 505 1.76 -13.89 13.55
CA ILE A 505 0.80 -14.30 12.52
C ILE A 505 0.81 -13.30 11.37
N THR A 506 0.51 -13.77 10.16
CA THR A 506 0.24 -12.97 8.97
C THR A 506 -1.21 -13.15 8.54
N GLN A 507 -1.80 -12.09 8.01
CA GLN A 507 -3.18 -12.10 7.54
C GLN A 507 -3.24 -12.52 6.08
N VAL A 508 -4.19 -13.35 5.68
CA VAL A 508 -4.65 -13.47 4.28
C VAL A 508 -5.88 -12.60 4.12
N SER A 509 -5.78 -11.56 3.30
CA SER A 509 -6.88 -10.65 3.02
C SER A 509 -7.35 -10.80 1.57
N TYR A 510 -8.58 -10.41 1.32
CA TYR A 510 -9.18 -10.46 -0.01
C TYR A 510 -9.83 -9.13 -0.34
N ALA A 511 -9.73 -8.73 -1.60
CA ALA A 511 -10.61 -7.73 -2.18
C ALA A 511 -11.73 -8.43 -2.96
N MET A 512 -12.90 -7.82 -3.01
CA MET A 512 -14.03 -8.31 -3.80
C MET A 512 -14.52 -7.24 -4.76
N TYR A 513 -15.00 -7.70 -5.93
CA TYR A 513 -15.54 -6.85 -6.99
C TYR A 513 -16.59 -7.58 -7.82
N ARG A 514 -17.34 -6.86 -8.66
CA ARG A 514 -18.29 -7.43 -9.62
C ARG A 514 -17.68 -7.47 -11.03
N PRO A 515 -17.32 -8.65 -11.56
CA PRO A 515 -16.68 -8.77 -12.88
C PRO A 515 -17.54 -8.24 -14.02
N ALA A 516 -18.88 -8.30 -13.88
CA ALA A 516 -19.81 -7.78 -14.89
C ALA A 516 -19.80 -6.24 -14.97
N GLU A 517 -19.37 -5.55 -13.92
CA GLU A 517 -19.30 -4.08 -13.88
C GLU A 517 -17.91 -3.58 -14.29
N TYR A 518 -16.87 -4.21 -13.75
CA TYR A 518 -15.47 -3.85 -14.04
C TYR A 518 -14.54 -5.03 -13.77
N ASN A 519 -13.68 -5.38 -14.73
CA ASN A 519 -12.79 -6.55 -14.66
C ASN A 519 -11.33 -6.27 -15.04
N CYS A 520 -10.91 -5.01 -15.11
CA CYS A 520 -9.54 -4.64 -15.46
C CYS A 520 -8.56 -4.68 -14.24
N TRP A 521 -8.97 -5.26 -13.13
CA TRP A 521 -8.15 -5.33 -11.93
C TRP A 521 -6.91 -6.19 -12.13
N GLN A 522 -5.74 -5.63 -11.82
CA GLN A 522 -4.45 -6.28 -12.02
C GLN A 522 -3.51 -6.04 -10.83
N ALA A 523 -2.66 -7.04 -10.54
CA ALA A 523 -1.57 -6.92 -9.59
C ALA A 523 -0.29 -6.45 -10.29
N CYS A 524 0.58 -5.78 -9.54
CA CYS A 524 1.96 -5.53 -9.94
C CYS A 524 2.88 -6.33 -9.02
N PHE A 525 4.09 -6.62 -9.46
CA PHE A 525 5.04 -7.42 -8.67
C PHE A 525 5.41 -6.79 -7.32
N ASN A 526 5.33 -5.45 -7.19
CA ASN A 526 5.58 -4.72 -5.94
C ASN A 526 4.30 -4.28 -5.21
N SER A 527 3.11 -4.58 -5.74
CA SER A 527 1.86 -4.22 -5.10
C SER A 527 0.78 -5.22 -5.42
N THR A 528 0.24 -5.80 -4.39
CA THR A 528 -0.89 -6.74 -4.46
C THR A 528 -2.23 -6.06 -4.19
N GLN A 529 -2.19 -4.77 -3.93
CA GLN A 529 -3.39 -3.94 -3.83
C GLN A 529 -3.79 -3.47 -5.23
N PHE A 530 -4.73 -4.17 -5.85
CA PHE A 530 -5.18 -3.95 -7.22
C PHE A 530 -5.59 -2.50 -7.51
N ALA A 531 -6.27 -1.84 -6.58
CA ALA A 531 -6.62 -0.43 -6.69
C ALA A 531 -5.39 0.52 -6.66
N ASN A 532 -4.22 0.03 -6.25
CA ASN A 532 -2.97 0.79 -6.26
C ASN A 532 -2.09 0.44 -7.47
N CYS A 533 -2.43 -0.56 -8.26
CA CYS A 533 -1.75 -0.91 -9.50
C CYS A 533 -2.29 -0.08 -10.67
N ARG A 534 -1.45 0.69 -11.35
CA ARG A 534 -1.87 1.51 -12.49
C ARG A 534 -2.44 0.69 -13.64
N LEU A 535 -1.98 -0.55 -13.82
CA LEU A 535 -2.49 -1.45 -14.86
C LEU A 535 -3.98 -1.75 -14.68
N SER A 536 -4.50 -1.67 -13.46
CA SER A 536 -5.93 -1.79 -13.17
C SER A 536 -6.79 -0.68 -13.79
N TYR A 537 -6.20 0.36 -14.31
CA TYR A 537 -6.90 1.49 -14.95
C TYR A 537 -6.71 1.53 -16.46
N THR A 538 -6.14 0.48 -17.04
CA THR A 538 -5.97 0.32 -18.49
C THR A 538 -6.96 -0.69 -19.05
N SER A 539 -7.42 -0.48 -20.29
CA SER A 539 -8.37 -1.37 -20.97
C SER A 539 -7.70 -2.30 -21.99
N ASP A 540 -6.46 -2.03 -22.37
CA ASP A 540 -5.73 -2.68 -23.45
C ASP A 540 -4.44 -3.38 -23.00
N PHE A 541 -4.21 -3.48 -21.70
CA PHE A 541 -3.08 -4.24 -21.18
C PHE A 541 -3.41 -5.73 -21.14
N GLU A 542 -2.72 -6.51 -21.96
CA GLU A 542 -2.83 -7.97 -22.01
C GLU A 542 -1.51 -8.59 -21.50
N PHE A 543 -1.63 -9.66 -20.68
CA PHE A 543 -0.49 -10.43 -20.17
C PHE A 543 0.12 -11.34 -21.22
#